data_6e43be1c0999949e0d4f817d6cc5ff26
#
_entry.id   6e43be1c0999949e0d4f817d6cc5ff26
#
_cell.length_a   1.000
_cell.length_b   1.000
_cell.length_c   1.000
_cell.angle_alpha   90.00
_cell.angle_beta   90.00
_cell.angle_gamma   90.00
#
_symmetry.space_group_name_H-M   'P 1'
#
loop_
_entity.id
_entity.type
_entity.pdbx_description
1 polymer ?
#
loop_
_entity_poly.entity_id
_entity_poly.type
_entity_poly.pdbx_seq_one_letter_code
_entity_poly.pdbx_strand_id
1 'polypeptide(L)'
;MADIYAGKPGLSASLYEADFVLRKQRCDVLFNANAYASGHSPVTQLDVRVQVGAMNKTLRVFGDRFWEKRLTGIKPGKPAPITRVPLHYGKAYGGVQIVEGDSGTQSFTHRGNPIGIGYGPSSKEMVGIPLPNIESVDDPIQSPKKDYPPRALSAISRSDPKRAAYAGTYDERWRRDVFPFLPEDFDDRYYQCAPEDQQIEFPRGGEIVELLNLMQGRPHVRFKLPKLSQMPVRILGTDYQVHEPEVHVDTLYFEPDEKRFSVVWRTSIPLQRRIQEIDTVAVGPICKNWWMAKIGGAAGCTGCGGKRSTKSAPDDCEDEITLVEKL
;
A
#
# COMPACT_ATOMS: atom_id res chain seq x y z
N MET A 1 5.90 -9.38 -6.94
CA MET A 1 6.24 -7.97 -7.30
C MET A 1 7.28 -7.50 -6.30
N ALA A 2 8.33 -6.78 -6.73
CA ALA A 2 9.35 -6.24 -5.83
C ALA A 2 8.86 -4.93 -5.17
N ASP A 3 9.56 -4.48 -4.12
CA ASP A 3 9.33 -3.14 -3.57
C ASP A 3 9.52 -2.07 -4.65
N ILE A 4 8.60 -1.11 -4.73
CA ILE A 4 8.66 0.03 -5.63
C ILE A 4 8.85 1.31 -4.80
N TYR A 5 9.83 2.11 -5.19
CA TYR A 5 10.19 3.37 -4.54
C TYR A 5 10.05 4.55 -5.50
N ALA A 6 9.78 5.72 -4.98
CA ALA A 6 9.75 6.97 -5.75
C ALA A 6 11.13 7.39 -6.31
N GLY A 7 12.20 6.78 -5.81
CA GLY A 7 13.58 7.02 -6.19
C GLY A 7 14.49 5.90 -5.68
N LYS A 8 15.63 6.22 -5.10
CA LYS A 8 16.57 5.22 -4.56
C LYS A 8 15.96 4.45 -3.40
N PRO A 9 16.03 3.10 -3.40
CA PRO A 9 15.56 2.26 -2.29
C PRO A 9 16.17 2.69 -0.95
N GLY A 10 15.33 2.74 0.10
CA GLY A 10 15.72 3.15 1.44
C GLY A 10 15.96 4.66 1.65
N LEU A 11 16.07 5.46 0.57
CA LEU A 11 16.29 6.90 0.60
C LEU A 11 15.11 7.70 0.01
N SER A 12 14.06 7.03 -0.40
CA SER A 12 12.87 7.65 -0.99
C SER A 12 11.60 6.94 -0.53
N ALA A 13 10.44 7.56 -0.78
CA ALA A 13 9.16 7.03 -0.38
C ALA A 13 8.86 5.67 -1.00
N SER A 14 8.34 4.74 -0.21
CA SER A 14 7.76 3.51 -0.70
C SER A 14 6.45 3.82 -1.43
N LEU A 15 6.31 3.33 -2.64
CA LEU A 15 5.07 3.40 -3.42
C LEU A 15 4.29 2.09 -3.33
N TYR A 16 5.00 0.98 -3.30
CA TYR A 16 4.45 -0.36 -3.13
C TYR A 16 5.47 -1.24 -2.40
N GLU A 17 5.01 -2.06 -1.48
CA GLU A 17 5.86 -3.04 -0.80
C GLU A 17 5.68 -4.44 -1.38
N ALA A 18 6.79 -5.18 -1.50
CA ALA A 18 6.76 -6.59 -1.87
C ALA A 18 5.86 -7.37 -0.92
N ASP A 19 5.04 -8.24 -1.51
CA ASP A 19 3.95 -8.89 -0.82
C ASP A 19 4.41 -10.20 -0.13
N PHE A 20 5.23 -10.05 0.93
CA PHE A 20 5.61 -11.13 1.86
C PHE A 20 4.77 -11.07 3.14
N VAL A 21 3.46 -11.03 2.96
CA VAL A 21 2.49 -10.85 4.04
C VAL A 21 1.79 -12.18 4.30
N LEU A 22 1.73 -12.61 5.57
CA LEU A 22 0.97 -13.80 5.94
C LEU A 22 -0.53 -13.50 5.93
N ARG A 23 -0.93 -12.45 6.63
CA ARG A 23 -2.33 -11.99 6.70
C ARG A 23 -2.37 -10.52 7.08
N LYS A 24 -3.46 -9.86 6.73
CA LYS A 24 -3.80 -8.51 7.18
C LYS A 24 -5.12 -8.52 7.93
N GLN A 25 -5.28 -7.61 8.87
CA GLN A 25 -6.50 -7.48 9.64
C GLN A 25 -7.54 -6.60 8.93
N ARG A 26 -7.09 -5.73 8.00
CA ARG A 26 -7.89 -4.80 7.21
C ARG A 26 -7.36 -4.72 5.79
N CYS A 27 -8.15 -4.17 4.89
CA CYS A 27 -7.71 -3.90 3.53
C CYS A 27 -6.95 -2.57 3.47
N ASP A 28 -5.71 -2.60 2.99
CA ASP A 28 -4.92 -1.42 2.67
C ASP A 28 -5.40 -0.79 1.37
N VAL A 29 -5.69 0.51 1.39
CA VAL A 29 -5.99 1.31 0.19
C VAL A 29 -4.82 2.22 -0.10
N LEU A 30 -4.08 1.91 -1.16
CA LEU A 30 -2.84 2.60 -1.53
C LEU A 30 -2.97 3.28 -2.88
N PHE A 31 -2.26 4.40 -3.05
CA PHE A 31 -2.23 5.13 -4.31
C PHE A 31 -0.79 5.46 -4.71
N ASN A 32 -0.44 5.11 -5.94
CA ASN A 32 0.67 5.70 -6.66
C ASN A 32 0.07 6.76 -7.60
N ALA A 33 -0.02 7.99 -7.13
CA ALA A 33 -0.79 9.03 -7.76
C ALA A 33 -0.10 10.39 -7.75
N ASN A 34 -0.53 11.25 -8.67
CA ASN A 34 -0.15 12.65 -8.72
C ASN A 34 -1.39 13.53 -8.58
N ALA A 35 -1.23 14.70 -7.98
CA ALA A 35 -2.20 15.78 -8.04
C ALA A 35 -2.06 16.52 -9.37
N TYR A 36 -3.17 16.86 -10.00
CA TYR A 36 -3.19 17.61 -11.25
C TYR A 36 -4.05 18.88 -11.13
N ALA A 37 -3.51 20.00 -11.59
CA ALA A 37 -4.30 21.21 -11.74
C ALA A 37 -5.44 20.99 -12.75
N SER A 38 -6.64 21.42 -12.41
CA SER A 38 -7.79 21.37 -13.32
C SER A 38 -7.56 22.33 -14.48
N GLY A 39 -7.70 21.86 -15.72
CA GLY A 39 -7.45 22.63 -16.92
C GLY A 39 -5.95 22.73 -17.27
N HIS A 40 -5.59 23.68 -18.10
CA HIS A 40 -4.23 23.85 -18.61
C HIS A 40 -3.43 24.94 -17.86
N SER A 41 -4.04 25.63 -16.91
CA SER A 41 -3.39 26.74 -16.20
C SER A 41 -2.77 26.25 -14.90
N PRO A 42 -1.49 26.63 -14.62
CA PRO A 42 -0.87 26.35 -13.35
C PRO A 42 -1.62 27.02 -12.19
N VAL A 43 -1.68 26.33 -11.04
CA VAL A 43 -2.27 26.83 -9.78
C VAL A 43 -1.20 26.83 -8.70
N THR A 44 -1.35 27.64 -7.66
CA THR A 44 -0.42 27.65 -6.53
C THR A 44 -0.78 26.62 -5.45
N GLN A 45 -2.05 26.21 -5.43
CA GLN A 45 -2.58 25.17 -4.56
C GLN A 45 -3.81 24.51 -5.16
N LEU A 46 -4.09 23.27 -4.76
CA LEU A 46 -5.32 22.55 -5.07
C LEU A 46 -5.59 21.52 -3.98
N ASP A 47 -6.84 21.12 -3.85
CA ASP A 47 -7.23 20.01 -2.99
C ASP A 47 -7.39 18.75 -3.84
N VAL A 48 -6.89 17.62 -3.34
CA VAL A 48 -7.14 16.27 -3.88
C VAL A 48 -8.00 15.49 -2.90
N ARG A 49 -8.92 14.67 -3.40
CA ARG A 49 -9.74 13.80 -2.57
C ARG A 49 -9.77 12.40 -3.14
N VAL A 50 -9.65 11.42 -2.25
CA VAL A 50 -9.87 10.00 -2.53
C VAL A 50 -10.98 9.48 -1.64
N GLN A 51 -11.90 8.73 -2.22
CA GLN A 51 -12.93 8.00 -1.51
C GLN A 51 -12.98 6.57 -2.00
N VAL A 52 -13.05 5.60 -1.08
CA VAL A 52 -13.28 4.19 -1.37
C VAL A 52 -14.27 3.66 -0.34
N GLY A 53 -15.53 3.46 -0.76
CA GLY A 53 -16.61 3.14 0.17
C GLY A 53 -16.77 4.21 1.26
N ALA A 54 -16.60 3.83 2.52
CA ALA A 54 -16.69 4.76 3.66
C ALA A 54 -15.41 5.57 3.90
N MET A 55 -14.26 5.13 3.37
CA MET A 55 -13.00 5.87 3.47
C MET A 55 -13.11 7.17 2.66
N ASN A 56 -12.73 8.28 3.27
CA ASN A 56 -12.66 9.58 2.60
C ASN A 56 -11.45 10.36 3.14
N LYS A 57 -10.54 10.75 2.25
CA LYS A 57 -9.35 11.51 2.60
C LYS A 57 -9.15 12.66 1.65
N THR A 58 -8.97 13.85 2.21
CA THR A 58 -8.67 15.08 1.47
C THR A 58 -7.30 15.60 1.89
N LEU A 59 -6.49 15.96 0.90
CA LEU A 59 -5.18 16.56 1.10
C LEU A 59 -5.14 17.89 0.35
N ARG A 60 -4.47 18.88 0.94
CA ARG A 60 -4.12 20.13 0.27
C ARG A 60 -2.73 20.05 -0.31
N VAL A 61 -2.61 20.40 -1.57
CA VAL A 61 -1.36 20.32 -2.32
C VAL A 61 -0.94 21.71 -2.74
N PHE A 62 0.33 22.01 -2.50
CA PHE A 62 0.94 23.30 -2.81
C PHE A 62 2.11 23.13 -3.77
N GLY A 63 2.41 24.20 -4.50
CA GLY A 63 3.68 24.34 -5.17
C GLY A 63 4.84 24.52 -4.19
N ASP A 64 6.06 24.47 -4.70
CA ASP A 64 7.25 24.65 -3.88
C ASP A 64 7.19 26.00 -3.16
N ARG A 65 7.47 25.95 -1.86
CA ARG A 65 7.50 27.10 -0.98
C ARG A 65 8.52 26.87 0.12
N PHE A 66 8.94 27.95 0.77
CA PHE A 66 9.98 27.94 1.77
C PHE A 66 9.53 28.65 3.02
N TRP A 67 10.15 28.36 4.17
CA TRP A 67 9.99 29.13 5.35
C TRP A 67 10.56 30.54 5.16
N GLU A 68 9.77 31.56 5.42
CA GLU A 68 10.16 32.96 5.29
C GLU A 68 10.10 33.69 6.63
N LYS A 69 11.04 34.61 6.84
CA LYS A 69 10.98 35.54 7.95
C LYS A 69 9.92 36.61 7.69
N ARG A 70 8.97 36.75 8.61
CA ARG A 70 7.92 37.76 8.61
C ARG A 70 7.99 38.58 9.91
N LEU A 71 7.25 39.69 9.99
CA LEU A 71 7.17 40.52 11.20
C LEU A 71 6.68 39.71 12.43
N THR A 72 5.80 38.75 12.21
CA THR A 72 5.20 37.90 13.27
C THR A 72 5.93 36.58 13.46
N GLY A 73 7.17 36.47 12.98
CA GLY A 73 7.96 35.24 13.08
C GLY A 73 8.19 34.54 11.75
N ILE A 74 8.51 33.25 11.80
CA ILE A 74 8.74 32.42 10.61
C ILE A 74 7.40 31.83 10.16
N LYS A 75 7.08 32.03 8.88
CA LYS A 75 5.82 31.62 8.26
C LYS A 75 6.07 30.96 6.89
N PRO A 76 5.10 30.18 6.38
CA PRO A 76 5.15 29.71 5.01
C PRO A 76 5.23 30.86 3.99
N GLY A 77 6.14 30.74 3.03
CA GLY A 77 6.24 31.62 1.89
C GLY A 77 5.14 31.38 0.85
N LYS A 78 5.15 32.20 -0.20
CA LYS A 78 4.19 32.07 -1.32
C LYS A 78 4.51 30.82 -2.14
N PRO A 79 3.53 29.95 -2.41
CA PRO A 79 3.73 28.76 -3.25
C PRO A 79 4.02 29.13 -4.71
N ALA A 80 4.94 28.40 -5.35
CA ALA A 80 5.15 28.46 -6.78
C ALA A 80 3.96 27.88 -7.57
N PRO A 81 3.75 28.25 -8.83
CA PRO A 81 2.76 27.61 -9.68
C PRO A 81 3.10 26.15 -9.97
N ILE A 82 2.09 25.30 -9.98
CA ILE A 82 2.19 23.86 -10.27
C ILE A 82 1.13 23.40 -11.26
N THR A 83 1.45 22.37 -12.02
CA THR A 83 0.50 21.60 -12.84
C THR A 83 0.37 20.16 -12.36
N ARG A 84 1.42 19.61 -11.69
CA ARG A 84 1.48 18.24 -11.19
C ARG A 84 2.35 18.16 -9.93
N VAL A 85 1.93 17.36 -8.95
CA VAL A 85 2.71 17.05 -7.74
C VAL A 85 2.51 15.59 -7.34
N PRO A 86 3.59 14.79 -7.12
CA PRO A 86 3.46 13.42 -6.61
C PRO A 86 2.92 13.38 -5.17
N LEU A 87 2.07 12.38 -4.87
CA LEU A 87 1.35 12.29 -3.58
C LEU A 87 1.92 11.22 -2.64
N HIS A 88 3.24 11.16 -2.53
CA HIS A 88 3.96 10.23 -1.67
C HIS A 88 4.65 10.91 -0.49
N TYR A 89 5.07 10.13 0.51
CA TYR A 89 5.66 10.61 1.76
C TYR A 89 6.94 11.47 1.59
N GLY A 90 7.66 11.34 0.49
CA GLY A 90 8.80 12.23 0.17
C GLY A 90 8.38 13.68 -0.14
N LYS A 91 7.07 13.97 -0.32
CA LYS A 91 6.50 15.30 -0.51
C LYS A 91 5.68 15.79 0.69
N ALA A 92 5.59 14.96 1.74
CA ALA A 92 4.90 15.24 2.98
C ALA A 92 5.85 15.82 4.04
N TYR A 93 5.26 16.33 5.13
CA TYR A 93 6.02 16.84 6.27
C TYR A 93 6.94 15.76 6.86
N GLY A 94 8.16 16.17 7.21
CA GLY A 94 9.20 15.30 7.74
C GLY A 94 10.58 15.73 7.25
N GLY A 95 11.48 14.75 7.13
CA GLY A 95 12.83 14.94 6.58
C GLY A 95 13.91 14.94 7.63
N VAL A 96 15.13 15.19 7.14
CA VAL A 96 16.35 15.38 7.92
C VAL A 96 16.90 16.75 7.60
N GLN A 97 17.12 17.55 8.64
CA GLN A 97 17.78 18.85 8.53
C GLN A 97 19.09 18.83 9.32
N ILE A 98 20.17 19.16 8.65
CA ILE A 98 21.47 19.34 9.26
C ILE A 98 21.73 20.85 9.40
N VAL A 99 22.05 21.28 10.59
CA VAL A 99 22.31 22.69 10.91
C VAL A 99 23.68 22.80 11.56
N GLU A 100 24.48 23.71 11.04
CA GLU A 100 25.74 24.11 11.66
C GLU A 100 25.49 25.26 12.62
N GLY A 101 25.80 25.08 13.89
CA GLY A 101 25.70 26.09 14.94
C GLY A 101 27.03 26.29 15.67
N ASP A 102 27.05 27.24 16.60
CA ASP A 102 28.25 27.57 17.40
C ASP A 102 28.77 26.37 18.23
N SER A 103 27.87 25.40 18.49
CA SER A 103 28.16 24.14 19.24
C SER A 103 28.48 22.94 18.35
N GLY A 104 28.68 23.16 17.02
CA GLY A 104 28.91 22.11 16.04
C GLY A 104 27.68 21.75 15.21
N THR A 105 27.83 20.68 14.40
CA THR A 105 26.76 20.19 13.51
C THR A 105 25.69 19.43 14.29
N GLN A 106 24.44 19.84 14.15
CA GLN A 106 23.28 19.16 14.74
C GLN A 106 22.37 18.58 13.64
N SER A 107 21.90 17.36 13.85
CA SER A 107 20.96 16.70 12.93
C SER A 107 19.57 16.61 13.58
N PHE A 108 18.57 17.09 12.87
CA PHE A 108 17.15 17.03 13.24
C PHE A 108 16.47 16.06 12.28
N THR A 109 16.01 14.93 12.79
CA THR A 109 15.36 13.88 11.99
C THR A 109 13.93 13.65 12.48
N HIS A 110 12.96 13.79 11.59
CA HIS A 110 11.57 13.44 11.89
C HIS A 110 11.41 11.92 11.90
N ARG A 111 11.11 11.36 13.06
CA ARG A 111 11.08 9.88 13.26
C ARG A 111 10.04 9.18 12.40
N GLY A 112 8.84 9.76 12.22
CA GLY A 112 7.75 9.15 11.47
C GLY A 112 7.90 9.27 9.95
N ASN A 113 8.73 10.22 9.46
CA ASN A 113 8.94 10.41 8.03
C ASN A 113 10.31 11.04 7.74
N PRO A 114 11.41 10.30 7.87
CA PRO A 114 12.75 10.84 7.65
C PRO A 114 13.04 11.23 6.20
N ILE A 115 12.24 10.77 5.25
CA ILE A 115 12.37 11.08 3.82
C ILE A 115 11.52 12.26 3.35
N GLY A 116 10.76 12.88 4.28
CA GLY A 116 9.89 14.02 4.01
C GLY A 116 10.64 15.35 3.90
N ILE A 117 9.90 16.44 4.02
CA ILE A 117 10.39 17.81 3.85
C ILE A 117 9.83 18.72 4.95
N GLY A 118 10.61 19.69 5.40
CA GLY A 118 10.12 20.80 6.22
C GLY A 118 10.25 20.66 7.72
N TYR A 119 10.71 19.53 8.22
CA TYR A 119 11.07 19.35 9.62
C TYR A 119 12.47 19.86 9.90
N GLY A 120 12.67 20.43 11.09
CA GLY A 120 13.97 20.93 11.53
C GLY A 120 13.87 21.66 12.88
N PRO A 121 14.91 22.45 13.25
CA PRO A 121 14.87 23.22 14.50
C PRO A 121 13.78 24.28 14.45
N SER A 122 13.17 24.59 15.60
CA SER A 122 12.14 25.62 15.71
C SER A 122 12.71 27.05 15.79
N SER A 123 13.79 27.34 15.07
CA SER A 123 14.63 28.52 15.16
C SER A 123 14.80 29.25 13.82
N LYS A 124 15.63 30.29 13.81
CA LYS A 124 15.90 31.12 12.61
C LYS A 124 16.50 30.34 11.45
N GLU A 125 17.14 29.22 11.72
CA GLU A 125 17.76 28.32 10.74
C GLU A 125 16.73 27.67 9.81
N MET A 126 15.45 27.72 10.15
CA MET A 126 14.37 27.29 9.27
C MET A 126 14.14 28.21 8.08
N VAL A 127 14.58 29.47 8.12
CA VAL A 127 14.37 30.39 6.99
C VAL A 127 15.11 29.87 5.75
N GLY A 128 14.37 29.75 4.65
CA GLY A 128 14.90 29.18 3.39
C GLY A 128 14.79 27.67 3.27
N ILE A 129 14.40 26.96 4.33
CA ILE A 129 14.15 25.52 4.25
C ILE A 129 12.84 25.27 3.48
N PRO A 130 12.82 24.30 2.55
CA PRO A 130 11.61 23.95 1.82
C PRO A 130 10.51 23.43 2.75
N LEU A 131 9.27 23.78 2.44
CA LEU A 131 8.08 23.21 3.07
C LEU A 131 7.56 22.02 2.25
N PRO A 132 6.80 21.11 2.88
CA PRO A 132 6.16 20.03 2.14
C PRO A 132 5.15 20.55 1.12
N ASN A 133 4.97 19.77 0.06
CA ASN A 133 3.95 20.04 -0.94
C ASN A 133 2.57 19.54 -0.50
N ILE A 134 2.49 18.60 0.46
CA ILE A 134 1.26 17.94 0.89
C ILE A 134 0.99 18.25 2.36
N GLU A 135 -0.23 18.71 2.63
CA GLU A 135 -0.69 19.01 3.99
C GLU A 135 -2.09 18.45 4.27
N SER A 136 -2.42 18.35 5.56
CA SER A 136 -3.81 18.19 5.98
C SER A 136 -4.60 19.47 5.69
N VAL A 137 -5.84 19.31 5.23
CA VAL A 137 -6.78 20.45 5.10
C VAL A 137 -7.15 21.00 6.49
N ASP A 138 -7.28 20.12 7.48
CA ASP A 138 -7.74 20.45 8.83
C ASP A 138 -6.62 20.98 9.73
N ASP A 139 -5.36 20.67 9.43
CA ASP A 139 -4.19 21.09 10.20
C ASP A 139 -3.08 21.62 9.29
N PRO A 140 -3.26 22.83 8.72
CA PRO A 140 -2.29 23.43 7.80
C PRO A 140 -1.00 23.83 8.51
N ILE A 141 0.13 23.70 7.83
CA ILE A 141 1.44 24.06 8.35
C ILE A 141 1.60 25.59 8.42
N GLN A 142 1.75 26.12 9.62
CA GLN A 142 1.79 27.56 9.90
C GLN A 142 3.03 28.02 10.67
N SER A 143 3.73 27.11 11.33
CA SER A 143 4.84 27.46 12.22
C SER A 143 5.85 26.31 12.29
N PRO A 144 7.16 26.58 12.26
CA PRO A 144 8.18 25.56 12.48
C PRO A 144 8.27 25.08 13.94
N LYS A 145 7.52 25.73 14.86
CA LYS A 145 7.48 25.35 16.28
C LYS A 145 6.54 24.19 16.60
N LYS A 146 5.69 23.82 15.65
CA LYS A 146 4.73 22.72 15.79
C LYS A 146 5.22 21.53 14.96
N ASP A 147 5.12 20.36 15.54
CA ASP A 147 5.29 19.09 14.81
C ASP A 147 3.95 18.71 14.14
N TYR A 148 4.01 18.31 12.88
CA TYR A 148 2.84 17.98 12.08
C TYR A 148 2.89 16.50 11.67
N PRO A 149 1.74 15.79 11.70
CA PRO A 149 1.71 14.42 11.22
C PRO A 149 1.94 14.38 9.69
N PRO A 150 2.85 13.53 9.20
CA PRO A 150 3.01 13.31 7.76
C PRO A 150 1.71 12.84 7.12
N ARG A 151 1.36 13.40 5.95
CA ARG A 151 0.15 13.04 5.21
C ARG A 151 0.49 12.78 3.75
N ALA A 152 0.17 11.59 3.25
CA ALA A 152 0.33 11.20 1.85
C ALA A 152 -0.69 10.12 1.49
N LEU A 153 -0.66 9.62 0.25
CA LEU A 153 -1.53 8.55 -0.22
C LEU A 153 -0.79 7.22 -0.44
N SER A 154 0.55 7.24 -0.47
CA SER A 154 1.38 6.05 -0.66
C SER A 154 1.56 5.25 0.64
N ALA A 155 2.25 4.12 0.54
CA ALA A 155 2.60 3.30 1.70
C ALA A 155 3.47 4.05 2.71
N ILE A 156 3.24 3.79 4.01
CA ILE A 156 4.13 4.19 5.10
C ILE A 156 5.32 3.23 5.16
N SER A 157 6.49 3.75 5.55
CA SER A 157 7.71 2.95 5.66
C SER A 157 7.60 1.85 6.71
N ARG A 158 8.30 0.73 6.51
CA ARG A 158 8.49 -0.32 7.54
C ARG A 158 9.20 0.20 8.78
N SER A 159 9.98 1.27 8.65
CA SER A 159 10.68 1.93 9.75
C SER A 159 9.85 3.01 10.45
N ASP A 160 8.59 3.24 10.05
CA ASP A 160 7.69 4.11 10.80
C ASP A 160 7.55 3.57 12.24
N PRO A 161 7.76 4.40 13.29
CA PRO A 161 7.77 3.91 14.67
C PRO A 161 6.48 3.23 15.10
N LYS A 162 5.33 3.67 14.61
CA LYS A 162 4.03 3.05 14.92
C LYS A 162 3.95 1.65 14.33
N ARG A 163 4.37 1.50 13.07
CA ARG A 163 4.39 0.23 12.38
C ARG A 163 5.47 -0.70 12.92
N ALA A 164 6.68 -0.19 13.14
CA ALA A 164 7.80 -0.95 13.68
C ALA A 164 7.52 -1.52 15.08
N ALA A 165 6.68 -0.87 15.88
CA ALA A 165 6.27 -1.36 17.18
C ALA A 165 5.51 -2.71 17.13
N TYR A 166 4.98 -3.09 15.96
CA TYR A 166 4.31 -4.37 15.75
C TYR A 166 5.24 -5.49 15.24
N ALA A 167 6.52 -5.16 14.95
CA ALA A 167 7.47 -6.15 14.39
C ALA A 167 7.87 -7.26 15.38
N GLY A 168 7.59 -7.07 16.67
CA GLY A 168 8.05 -7.98 17.73
C GLY A 168 9.50 -7.79 18.12
N THR A 169 9.97 -8.61 19.06
CA THR A 169 11.30 -8.50 19.70
C THR A 169 12.27 -9.52 19.11
N TYR A 170 13.31 -9.01 18.43
CA TYR A 170 14.38 -9.80 17.80
C TYR A 170 15.65 -9.75 18.65
N ASP A 171 15.63 -10.37 19.83
CA ASP A 171 16.75 -10.47 20.79
C ASP A 171 17.51 -11.78 20.69
N GLU A 172 18.47 -12.00 21.61
CA GLU A 172 19.24 -13.24 21.69
C GLU A 172 18.38 -14.47 22.05
N ARG A 173 17.28 -14.28 22.84
CA ARG A 173 16.33 -15.34 23.15
C ARG A 173 15.60 -15.76 21.89
N TRP A 174 15.08 -14.79 21.12
CA TRP A 174 14.46 -15.09 19.84
C TRP A 174 15.41 -15.85 18.91
N ARG A 175 16.67 -15.37 18.78
CA ARG A 175 17.67 -15.98 17.90
C ARG A 175 17.97 -17.44 18.25
N ARG A 176 18.01 -17.78 19.55
CA ARG A 176 18.33 -19.11 20.01
C ARG A 176 17.13 -20.06 19.98
N ASP A 177 15.94 -19.57 20.39
CA ASP A 177 14.83 -20.43 20.77
C ASP A 177 13.65 -20.38 19.76
N VAL A 178 13.53 -19.32 18.92
CA VAL A 178 12.41 -19.06 18.04
C VAL A 178 12.77 -19.02 16.55
N PHE A 179 13.99 -18.54 16.21
CA PHE A 179 14.44 -18.49 14.82
C PHE A 179 14.28 -19.86 14.11
N PRO A 180 13.78 -19.94 12.86
CA PRO A 180 13.54 -18.84 11.89
C PRO A 180 12.12 -18.29 11.90
N PHE A 181 11.31 -18.56 12.90
CA PHE A 181 9.94 -18.10 12.98
C PHE A 181 9.85 -16.63 13.46
N LEU A 182 8.69 -16.02 13.31
CA LEU A 182 8.43 -14.68 13.84
C LEU A 182 8.49 -14.69 15.38
N PRO A 183 8.85 -13.57 16.02
CA PRO A 183 8.79 -13.44 17.48
C PRO A 183 7.39 -13.75 18.04
N GLU A 184 7.33 -14.25 19.27
CA GLU A 184 6.06 -14.56 19.96
C GLU A 184 5.15 -13.33 20.13
N ASP A 185 5.75 -12.13 20.23
CA ASP A 185 5.09 -10.83 20.37
C ASP A 185 4.89 -10.10 19.03
N PHE A 186 5.10 -10.78 17.90
CA PHE A 186 4.81 -10.22 16.58
C PHE A 186 3.31 -10.00 16.41
N ASP A 187 2.92 -8.84 15.87
CA ASP A 187 1.53 -8.49 15.58
C ASP A 187 1.32 -8.27 14.09
N ASP A 188 0.31 -8.91 13.52
CA ASP A 188 -0.01 -8.84 12.09
C ASP A 188 -0.28 -7.41 11.59
N ARG A 189 -0.57 -6.44 12.47
CA ARG A 189 -0.64 -5.02 12.11
C ARG A 189 0.66 -4.48 11.50
N TYR A 190 1.79 -5.14 11.72
CA TYR A 190 3.03 -4.83 11.02
C TYR A 190 2.90 -4.93 9.49
N TYR A 191 2.04 -5.79 9.00
CA TYR A 191 1.79 -5.96 7.57
C TYR A 191 0.91 -4.89 6.94
N GLN A 192 0.19 -4.09 7.75
CA GLN A 192 -0.57 -2.95 7.25
C GLN A 192 0.39 -1.84 6.82
N CYS A 193 0.46 -1.57 5.52
CA CYS A 193 1.35 -0.55 4.97
C CYS A 193 0.62 0.73 4.54
N ALA A 194 -0.70 0.75 4.50
CA ALA A 194 -1.46 1.99 4.34
C ALA A 194 -1.52 2.79 5.66
N PRO A 195 -1.62 4.12 5.61
CA PRO A 195 -1.99 4.92 6.78
C PRO A 195 -3.32 4.45 7.37
N GLU A 196 -3.52 4.61 8.69
CA GLU A 196 -4.73 4.15 9.38
C GLU A 196 -6.03 4.66 8.74
N ASP A 197 -6.02 5.91 8.24
CA ASP A 197 -7.14 6.53 7.54
C ASP A 197 -7.37 6.01 6.09
N GLN A 198 -6.53 5.07 5.64
CA GLN A 198 -6.65 4.34 4.38
C GLN A 198 -6.76 2.82 4.58
N GLN A 199 -7.06 2.37 5.80
CA GLN A 199 -7.33 0.97 6.12
C GLN A 199 -8.84 0.77 6.28
N ILE A 200 -9.44 -0.03 5.41
CA ILE A 200 -10.89 -0.28 5.39
C ILE A 200 -11.21 -1.73 5.77
N GLU A 201 -12.48 -2.01 6.06
CA GLU A 201 -12.98 -3.40 6.11
C GLU A 201 -12.73 -4.09 4.76
N PHE A 202 -12.65 -5.42 4.75
CA PHE A 202 -12.43 -6.16 3.51
C PHE A 202 -13.54 -5.90 2.49
N PRO A 203 -13.23 -5.27 1.35
CA PRO A 203 -14.24 -4.90 0.37
C PRO A 203 -14.78 -6.14 -0.35
N ARG A 204 -16.06 -6.10 -0.67
CA ARG A 204 -16.75 -7.18 -1.40
C ARG A 204 -17.05 -6.83 -2.84
N GLY A 205 -16.82 -5.56 -3.21
CA GLY A 205 -17.19 -5.00 -4.49
C GLY A 205 -18.51 -4.23 -4.44
N GLY A 206 -18.65 -3.29 -5.38
CA GLY A 206 -19.76 -2.35 -5.40
C GLY A 206 -19.52 -1.07 -4.60
N GLU A 207 -18.45 -0.99 -3.81
CA GLU A 207 -18.01 0.23 -3.13
C GLU A 207 -17.74 1.32 -4.16
N ILE A 208 -18.19 2.55 -3.86
CA ILE A 208 -17.95 3.69 -4.73
C ILE A 208 -16.52 4.18 -4.54
N VAL A 209 -15.82 4.35 -5.65
CA VAL A 209 -14.53 5.03 -5.72
C VAL A 209 -14.74 6.40 -6.34
N GLU A 210 -14.26 7.45 -5.66
CA GLU A 210 -14.20 8.81 -6.19
C GLU A 210 -12.78 9.36 -6.07
N LEU A 211 -12.30 9.93 -7.17
CA LEU A 211 -10.98 10.54 -7.28
C LEU A 211 -11.14 11.97 -7.78
N LEU A 212 -10.65 12.94 -7.00
CA LEU A 212 -10.69 14.36 -7.36
C LEU A 212 -9.26 14.85 -7.58
N ASN A 213 -9.01 15.41 -8.79
CA ASN A 213 -7.74 15.99 -9.21
C ASN A 213 -6.55 15.02 -9.21
N LEU A 214 -6.80 13.71 -9.43
CA LEU A 214 -5.79 12.65 -9.48
C LEU A 214 -5.53 12.11 -10.89
N MET A 215 -6.21 12.60 -11.90
CA MET A 215 -6.02 12.17 -13.28
C MET A 215 -5.89 13.38 -14.19
N GLN A 216 -4.87 13.36 -15.05
CA GLN A 216 -4.67 14.43 -16.03
C GLN A 216 -5.87 14.51 -17.00
N GLY A 217 -6.43 15.71 -17.15
CA GLY A 217 -7.57 15.97 -18.06
C GLY A 217 -8.92 15.42 -17.56
N ARG A 218 -8.96 14.75 -16.41
CA ARG A 218 -10.18 14.25 -15.77
C ARG A 218 -10.18 14.62 -14.29
N PRO A 219 -10.64 15.83 -13.93
CA PRO A 219 -10.56 16.30 -12.55
C PRO A 219 -11.46 15.52 -11.59
N HIS A 220 -12.50 14.87 -12.07
CA HIS A 220 -13.38 14.03 -11.25
C HIS A 220 -13.61 12.69 -11.95
N VAL A 221 -13.27 11.61 -11.26
CA VAL A 221 -13.49 10.23 -11.70
C VAL A 221 -14.31 9.52 -10.63
N ARG A 222 -15.36 8.81 -11.06
CA ARG A 222 -16.24 8.04 -10.19
C ARG A 222 -16.60 6.71 -10.84
N PHE A 223 -16.42 5.62 -10.09
CA PHE A 223 -16.83 4.28 -10.53
C PHE A 223 -17.16 3.41 -9.33
N LYS A 224 -17.69 2.21 -9.59
CA LYS A 224 -17.89 1.18 -8.58
C LYS A 224 -16.81 0.12 -8.71
N LEU A 225 -16.30 -0.38 -7.59
CA LEU A 225 -15.46 -1.57 -7.61
C LEU A 225 -16.22 -2.75 -8.21
N PRO A 226 -15.59 -3.58 -9.04
CA PRO A 226 -16.20 -4.80 -9.53
C PRO A 226 -16.51 -5.74 -8.37
N LYS A 227 -17.26 -6.82 -8.63
CA LYS A 227 -17.50 -7.84 -7.63
C LYS A 227 -16.20 -8.53 -7.24
N LEU A 228 -15.77 -8.37 -5.99
CA LEU A 228 -14.48 -8.85 -5.48
C LEU A 228 -14.61 -10.16 -4.67
N SER A 229 -15.80 -10.53 -4.28
CA SER A 229 -16.08 -11.60 -3.32
C SER A 229 -15.96 -13.03 -3.88
N GLN A 230 -15.44 -13.21 -5.09
CA GLN A 230 -15.42 -14.54 -5.72
C GLN A 230 -14.06 -14.83 -6.39
N MET A 231 -13.06 -15.04 -5.56
CA MET A 231 -11.83 -15.69 -5.98
C MET A 231 -11.71 -17.00 -5.21
N PRO A 232 -12.34 -18.10 -5.67
CA PRO A 232 -12.28 -19.36 -4.96
C PRO A 232 -10.84 -19.88 -4.94
N VAL A 233 -10.39 -20.30 -3.77
CA VAL A 233 -9.13 -21.02 -3.59
C VAL A 233 -9.46 -22.39 -3.01
N ARG A 234 -8.95 -23.42 -3.67
CA ARG A 234 -9.10 -24.82 -3.25
C ARG A 234 -7.72 -25.43 -3.09
N ILE A 235 -7.51 -26.07 -1.98
CA ILE A 235 -6.24 -26.68 -1.63
C ILE A 235 -6.49 -28.16 -1.38
N LEU A 236 -5.84 -29.01 -2.15
CA LEU A 236 -5.86 -30.46 -1.99
C LEU A 236 -4.63 -30.86 -1.20
N GLY A 237 -4.85 -31.51 -0.05
CA GLY A 237 -3.78 -32.13 0.73
C GLY A 237 -3.32 -33.47 0.14
N THR A 238 -2.12 -33.90 0.52
CA THR A 238 -1.62 -35.25 0.19
C THR A 238 -2.38 -36.36 0.90
N ASP A 239 -3.18 -36.02 1.88
CA ASP A 239 -4.16 -36.87 2.56
C ASP A 239 -5.54 -36.90 1.85
N TYR A 240 -5.61 -36.26 0.67
CA TYR A 240 -6.82 -36.09 -0.14
C TYR A 240 -7.94 -35.26 0.51
N GLN A 241 -7.66 -34.53 1.58
CA GLN A 241 -8.58 -33.57 2.13
C GLN A 241 -8.58 -32.29 1.29
N VAL A 242 -9.77 -31.77 1.02
CA VAL A 242 -9.96 -30.49 0.31
C VAL A 242 -10.23 -29.39 1.32
N HIS A 243 -9.45 -28.32 1.26
CA HIS A 243 -9.64 -27.10 2.03
C HIS A 243 -10.10 -25.99 1.11
N GLU A 244 -11.19 -25.31 1.46
CA GLU A 244 -11.69 -24.10 0.78
C GLU A 244 -11.64 -22.93 1.78
N PRO A 245 -10.46 -22.34 2.01
CA PRO A 245 -10.33 -21.28 3.00
C PRO A 245 -11.01 -20.00 2.53
N GLU A 246 -11.46 -19.19 3.49
CA GLU A 246 -12.00 -17.88 3.19
C GLU A 246 -10.90 -16.97 2.59
N VAL A 247 -11.24 -16.27 1.52
CA VAL A 247 -10.33 -15.38 0.79
C VAL A 247 -10.81 -13.95 0.94
N HIS A 248 -9.92 -13.07 1.37
CA HIS A 248 -10.20 -11.65 1.55
C HIS A 248 -9.40 -10.81 0.57
N VAL A 249 -9.98 -9.68 0.14
CA VAL A 249 -9.24 -8.63 -0.53
C VAL A 249 -8.57 -7.78 0.53
N ASP A 250 -7.26 -7.88 0.66
CA ASP A 250 -6.50 -7.21 1.70
C ASP A 250 -5.67 -6.01 1.22
N THR A 251 -5.65 -5.76 -0.08
CA THR A 251 -4.98 -4.59 -0.66
C THR A 251 -5.68 -4.16 -1.95
N LEU A 252 -5.99 -2.86 -2.02
CA LEU A 252 -6.38 -2.16 -3.22
C LEU A 252 -5.27 -1.15 -3.56
N TYR A 253 -4.64 -1.30 -4.72
CA TYR A 253 -3.57 -0.43 -5.17
C TYR A 253 -3.97 0.31 -6.43
N PHE A 254 -4.19 1.63 -6.30
CA PHE A 254 -4.64 2.50 -7.38
C PHE A 254 -3.48 3.21 -8.06
N GLU A 255 -3.46 3.17 -9.38
CA GLU A 255 -2.52 3.87 -10.26
C GLU A 255 -3.30 4.73 -11.28
N PRO A 256 -3.81 5.91 -10.86
CA PRO A 256 -4.69 6.71 -11.71
C PRO A 256 -4.06 7.16 -13.03
N ASP A 257 -2.75 7.43 -13.05
CA ASP A 257 -2.03 7.80 -14.26
C ASP A 257 -2.04 6.68 -15.31
N GLU A 258 -1.96 5.43 -14.83
CA GLU A 258 -2.03 4.22 -15.65
C GLU A 258 -3.47 3.78 -15.93
N LYS A 259 -4.45 4.50 -15.37
CA LYS A 259 -5.89 4.20 -15.47
C LYS A 259 -6.22 2.77 -15.03
N ARG A 260 -5.55 2.28 -13.99
CA ARG A 260 -5.75 0.93 -13.46
C ARG A 260 -5.73 0.91 -11.94
N PHE A 261 -6.21 -0.17 -11.38
CA PHE A 261 -5.96 -0.57 -10.01
C PHE A 261 -5.69 -2.07 -9.94
N SER A 262 -4.97 -2.48 -8.92
CA SER A 262 -4.68 -3.88 -8.63
C SER A 262 -5.36 -4.30 -7.35
N VAL A 263 -5.75 -5.57 -7.29
CA VAL A 263 -6.41 -6.19 -6.15
C VAL A 263 -5.56 -7.36 -5.68
N VAL A 264 -5.30 -7.44 -4.38
CA VAL A 264 -4.63 -8.60 -3.78
C VAL A 264 -5.64 -9.39 -2.98
N TRP A 265 -5.88 -10.62 -3.42
CA TRP A 265 -6.62 -11.62 -2.67
C TRP A 265 -5.66 -12.44 -1.82
N ARG A 266 -6.01 -12.63 -0.57
CA ARG A 266 -5.19 -13.41 0.35
C ARG A 266 -6.02 -14.40 1.12
N THR A 267 -5.42 -15.57 1.31
CA THR A 267 -5.87 -16.58 2.24
C THR A 267 -4.66 -17.27 2.85
N SER A 268 -4.86 -17.94 3.97
CA SER A 268 -3.85 -18.77 4.62
C SER A 268 -4.48 -19.98 5.26
N ILE A 269 -3.76 -21.09 5.27
CA ILE A 269 -4.12 -22.30 6.00
C ILE A 269 -2.96 -22.67 6.93
N PRO A 270 -3.24 -23.19 8.12
CA PRO A 270 -2.19 -23.75 8.96
C PRO A 270 -1.69 -25.07 8.36
N LEU A 271 -0.38 -25.23 8.31
CA LEU A 271 0.27 -26.49 7.99
C LEU A 271 0.72 -27.16 9.30
N GLN A 272 0.53 -28.47 9.42
CA GLN A 272 0.94 -29.20 10.63
C GLN A 272 2.43 -29.50 10.66
N ARG A 273 3.04 -29.75 9.50
CA ARG A 273 4.44 -30.13 9.38
C ARG A 273 5.19 -29.36 8.30
N ARG A 274 4.79 -29.48 7.03
CA ARG A 274 5.58 -28.98 5.88
C ARG A 274 4.69 -28.62 4.72
N ILE A 275 5.23 -27.83 3.78
CA ILE A 275 4.57 -27.51 2.50
C ILE A 275 4.23 -28.76 1.66
N GLN A 276 4.96 -29.86 1.87
CA GLN A 276 4.69 -31.15 1.20
C GLN A 276 3.34 -31.78 1.61
N GLU A 277 2.65 -31.27 2.61
CA GLU A 277 1.26 -31.65 2.92
C GLU A 277 0.29 -31.19 1.83
N ILE A 278 0.69 -30.24 0.98
CA ILE A 278 -0.11 -29.73 -0.13
C ILE A 278 0.26 -30.48 -1.42
N ASP A 279 -0.76 -31.07 -2.07
CA ASP A 279 -0.61 -31.68 -3.41
C ASP A 279 -0.89 -30.64 -4.51
N THR A 280 -2.04 -29.96 -4.41
CA THR A 280 -2.49 -29.05 -5.47
C THR A 280 -3.16 -27.80 -4.87
N VAL A 281 -2.84 -26.64 -5.43
CA VAL A 281 -3.56 -25.37 -5.17
C VAL A 281 -4.23 -24.93 -6.47
N ALA A 282 -5.53 -24.72 -6.42
CA ALA A 282 -6.32 -24.19 -7.52
C ALA A 282 -6.89 -22.83 -7.14
N VAL A 283 -6.67 -21.82 -7.97
CA VAL A 283 -7.08 -20.43 -7.74
C VAL A 283 -7.99 -19.98 -8.88
N GLY A 284 -9.12 -19.37 -8.53
CA GLY A 284 -10.11 -18.90 -9.50
C GLY A 284 -11.08 -19.98 -9.99
N PRO A 285 -11.85 -19.69 -11.02
CA PRO A 285 -12.73 -20.66 -11.68
C PRO A 285 -11.94 -21.84 -12.21
N ILE A 286 -12.36 -23.06 -11.91
CA ILE A 286 -11.72 -24.28 -12.38
C ILE A 286 -12.77 -25.22 -12.99
N CYS A 287 -12.34 -25.96 -13.98
CA CYS A 287 -13.18 -27.00 -14.57
C CYS A 287 -13.48 -28.09 -13.54
N LYS A 288 -14.77 -28.36 -13.31
CA LYS A 288 -15.20 -29.36 -12.35
C LYS A 288 -14.62 -30.75 -12.65
N ASN A 289 -14.58 -31.14 -13.93
CA ASN A 289 -14.05 -32.44 -14.33
C ASN A 289 -12.55 -32.56 -14.04
N TRP A 290 -11.78 -31.49 -14.28
CA TRP A 290 -10.36 -31.47 -13.94
C TRP A 290 -10.14 -31.60 -12.43
N TRP A 291 -10.91 -30.86 -11.62
CA TRP A 291 -10.80 -30.92 -10.16
C TRP A 291 -11.21 -32.28 -9.60
N MET A 292 -12.30 -32.84 -10.09
CA MET A 292 -12.74 -34.20 -9.71
C MET A 292 -11.74 -35.28 -10.10
N ALA A 293 -11.08 -35.15 -11.26
CA ALA A 293 -10.00 -36.04 -11.65
C ALA A 293 -8.78 -35.95 -10.74
N LYS A 294 -8.46 -34.74 -10.22
CA LYS A 294 -7.39 -34.57 -9.24
C LYS A 294 -7.72 -35.21 -7.89
N ILE A 295 -8.92 -35.02 -7.38
CA ILE A 295 -9.40 -35.63 -6.12
C ILE A 295 -9.53 -37.16 -6.29
N GLY A 296 -10.07 -37.63 -7.41
CA GLY A 296 -10.36 -39.04 -7.67
C GLY A 296 -9.17 -39.82 -8.23
N GLY A 297 -8.13 -39.15 -8.72
CA GLY A 297 -6.95 -39.78 -9.31
C GLY A 297 -6.13 -40.63 -8.36
N ALA A 298 -6.43 -40.54 -7.08
CA ALA A 298 -5.85 -41.40 -6.04
C ALA A 298 -6.69 -42.62 -5.73
N ALA A 299 -8.00 -42.58 -6.02
CA ALA A 299 -8.92 -43.72 -5.79
C ALA A 299 -9.05 -44.65 -6.98
N GLY A 300 -8.48 -44.33 -8.12
CA GLY A 300 -8.65 -45.10 -9.34
C GLY A 300 -7.35 -45.53 -9.99
N CYS A 301 -6.88 -46.68 -9.67
CA CYS A 301 -6.18 -47.64 -10.53
C CYS A 301 -5.08 -48.42 -9.80
N THR A 302 -5.43 -49.22 -8.88
CA THR A 302 -4.72 -50.49 -8.71
C THR A 302 -5.19 -51.41 -9.85
N GLY A 303 -4.66 -51.24 -11.08
CA GLY A 303 -4.95 -52.26 -12.09
C GLY A 303 -4.90 -51.93 -13.56
N CYS A 304 -4.51 -50.74 -14.01
CA CYS A 304 -4.36 -50.51 -15.45
C CYS A 304 -3.04 -49.81 -15.76
N GLY A 305 -2.07 -50.55 -16.27
CA GLY A 305 -0.83 -50.03 -16.84
C GLY A 305 -1.11 -49.20 -18.10
N GLY A 306 -1.46 -47.93 -17.92
CA GLY A 306 -1.72 -46.96 -18.97
C GLY A 306 -0.72 -45.81 -18.89
N LYS A 307 0.02 -45.60 -19.98
CA LYS A 307 0.97 -44.51 -20.19
C LYS A 307 0.37 -43.15 -19.75
N ARG A 308 1.12 -42.38 -18.98
CA ARG A 308 0.82 -40.95 -18.70
C ARG A 308 0.66 -40.21 -20.03
N SER A 309 -0.55 -39.88 -20.38
CA SER A 309 -0.85 -38.98 -21.49
C SER A 309 -0.77 -37.53 -20.94
N THR A 310 0.22 -36.78 -21.38
CA THR A 310 0.27 -35.34 -21.30
C THR A 310 -0.73 -34.78 -22.31
N LYS A 311 -2.02 -34.93 -22.08
CA LYS A 311 -3.04 -34.21 -22.85
C LYS A 311 -3.36 -32.90 -22.18
N SER A 312 -3.23 -31.82 -22.96
CA SER A 312 -3.78 -30.49 -22.74
C SER A 312 -5.22 -30.57 -22.19
N ALA A 313 -5.60 -29.59 -21.37
CA ALA A 313 -6.96 -29.46 -20.82
C ALA A 313 -8.01 -29.65 -21.93
N PRO A 314 -9.13 -30.33 -21.64
CA PRO A 314 -10.23 -30.44 -22.60
C PRO A 314 -10.86 -29.06 -22.84
N ASP A 315 -11.16 -28.76 -24.11
CA ASP A 315 -11.75 -27.49 -24.62
C ASP A 315 -13.21 -27.22 -24.17
N ASP A 316 -13.78 -27.97 -23.26
CA ASP A 316 -15.19 -27.88 -22.88
C ASP A 316 -15.42 -27.13 -21.56
N CYS A 317 -14.61 -26.14 -21.20
CA CYS A 317 -14.87 -25.24 -20.07
C CYS A 317 -15.32 -23.87 -20.61
N GLU A 318 -16.59 -23.76 -21.02
CA GLU A 318 -17.26 -22.47 -21.25
C GLU A 318 -17.59 -21.83 -19.89
N ASP A 319 -16.59 -21.21 -19.27
CA ASP A 319 -16.76 -20.17 -18.25
C ASP A 319 -15.43 -19.42 -18.08
N GLU A 320 -14.98 -18.75 -19.13
CA GLU A 320 -13.94 -17.74 -19.05
C GLU A 320 -14.52 -16.45 -18.49
N ILE A 321 -14.23 -16.14 -17.23
CA ILE A 321 -14.34 -14.75 -16.77
C ILE A 321 -13.02 -14.06 -17.11
N THR A 322 -12.94 -13.51 -18.30
CA THR A 322 -11.90 -12.58 -18.70
C THR A 322 -12.15 -11.25 -18.00
N LEU A 323 -11.51 -11.02 -16.86
CA LEU A 323 -11.46 -9.68 -16.23
C LEU A 323 -10.54 -8.77 -17.02
N VAL A 324 -10.98 -8.34 -18.19
CA VAL A 324 -10.43 -7.18 -18.91
C VAL A 324 -11.59 -6.37 -19.45
N GLU A 325 -12.23 -5.60 -18.60
CA GLU A 325 -12.99 -4.44 -19.07
C GLU A 325 -12.04 -3.25 -19.15
N LYS A 326 -11.83 -2.79 -20.39
CA LYS A 326 -11.15 -1.52 -20.67
C LYS A 326 -11.97 -0.38 -20.10
N LEU A 327 -11.37 0.38 -19.16
CA LEU A 327 -11.86 1.68 -18.72
C LEU A 327 -11.67 2.75 -19.80
#